data_59a346589c8df459daf9005086138d2b
#
_entry.id   59a346589c8df459daf9005086138d2b
#
_cell.length_a   1.000
_cell.length_b   1.000
_cell.length_c   1.000
_cell.angle_alpha   90.00
_cell.angle_beta   90.00
_cell.angle_gamma   90.00
#
_symmetry.space_group_name_H-M   'P 1'
#
loop_
_entity.id
_entity.type
_entity.pdbx_description
1 polymer ?
#
loop_
_entity_poly.entity_id
_entity_poly.type
_entity_poly.pdbx_seq_one_letter_code
_entity_poly.pdbx_strand_id
1 'polypeptide(L)'
;RQLIKLRDAKVTSNEIVRDEIVALRADGALPGKAKQAKIIASVAEYDPTDDNTIHLVLNMEGGHNLYGPRNTGTDQNTLIANLNWFKKADSPRLLYFTMAHLEDNTLCTHASGIKIFGKKSFLPQGRSITPLGYRLAEIAMADTGRKIFIDTRHMSLESRMDFHRWMNKPTSAFKNEPVLCSHAGV
;
A
#
# COMPACT_ATOMS: atom_id res chain seq x y z
N ARG A 1 -14.16 -15.57 0.14
CA ARG A 1 -14.97 -14.36 0.44
C ARG A 1 -14.51 -13.12 -0.33
N GLN A 2 -13.22 -12.82 -0.40
CA GLN A 2 -12.67 -11.66 -1.13
C GLN A 2 -13.01 -11.66 -2.63
N LEU A 3 -12.77 -12.77 -3.32
CA LEU A 3 -13.06 -12.90 -4.75
C LEU A 3 -14.56 -12.70 -5.08
N ILE A 4 -15.45 -13.04 -4.14
CA ILE A 4 -16.89 -12.83 -4.30
C ILE A 4 -17.22 -11.33 -4.12
N LYS A 5 -16.62 -10.66 -3.13
CA LYS A 5 -16.79 -9.21 -2.91
C LYS A 5 -16.26 -8.39 -4.10
N LEU A 6 -15.13 -8.78 -4.70
CA LEU A 6 -14.58 -8.12 -5.89
C LEU A 6 -15.48 -8.24 -7.13
N ARG A 7 -16.42 -9.21 -7.17
CA ARG A 7 -17.44 -9.31 -8.24
C ARG A 7 -18.58 -8.31 -8.05
N ASP A 8 -18.84 -7.87 -6.82
CA ASP A 8 -19.83 -6.82 -6.57
C ASP A 8 -19.24 -5.45 -6.92
N ALA A 9 -19.73 -4.85 -8.00
CA ALA A 9 -19.30 -3.54 -8.47
C ALA A 9 -19.53 -2.40 -7.46
N LYS A 10 -20.29 -2.65 -6.39
CA LYS A 10 -20.58 -1.68 -5.34
C LYS A 10 -19.51 -1.65 -4.23
N VAL A 11 -18.72 -2.73 -4.09
CA VAL A 11 -17.69 -2.81 -3.05
C VAL A 11 -16.35 -2.36 -3.62
N THR A 12 -15.71 -1.41 -2.96
CA THR A 12 -14.40 -0.88 -3.35
C THR A 12 -13.27 -1.76 -2.84
N SER A 13 -12.11 -1.73 -3.51
CA SER A 13 -10.91 -2.40 -2.99
C SER A 13 -10.52 -1.86 -1.61
N ASN A 14 -10.70 -0.57 -1.39
CA ASN A 14 -10.38 0.05 -0.11
C ASN A 14 -11.31 -0.42 1.02
N GLU A 15 -12.60 -0.59 0.77
CA GLU A 15 -13.54 -1.16 1.75
C GLU A 15 -13.18 -2.59 2.12
N ILE A 16 -12.78 -3.41 1.15
CA ILE A 16 -12.33 -4.79 1.42
C ILE A 16 -11.12 -4.80 2.35
N VAL A 17 -10.12 -3.95 2.08
CA VAL A 17 -8.94 -3.82 2.94
C VAL A 17 -9.32 -3.41 4.36
N ARG A 18 -10.21 -2.43 4.50
CA ARG A 18 -10.69 -1.99 5.83
C ARG A 18 -11.43 -3.10 6.58
N ASP A 19 -12.31 -3.82 5.89
CA ASP A 19 -13.04 -4.96 6.47
C ASP A 19 -12.10 -6.06 6.95
N GLU A 20 -11.04 -6.36 6.20
CA GLU A 20 -10.05 -7.34 6.60
C GLU A 20 -9.29 -6.93 7.85
N ILE A 21 -8.91 -5.66 7.94
CA ILE A 21 -8.23 -5.12 9.13
C ILE A 21 -9.15 -5.20 10.35
N VAL A 22 -10.43 -4.89 10.19
CA VAL A 22 -11.44 -5.05 11.26
C VAL A 22 -11.55 -6.51 11.68
N ALA A 23 -11.62 -7.43 10.71
CA ALA A 23 -11.69 -8.86 10.98
C ALA A 23 -10.45 -9.38 11.72
N LEU A 24 -9.24 -8.94 11.33
CA LEU A 24 -7.99 -9.29 12.00
C LEU A 24 -7.96 -8.81 13.46
N ARG A 25 -8.43 -7.58 13.71
CA ARG A 25 -8.53 -7.04 15.07
C ARG A 25 -9.53 -7.83 15.93
N ALA A 26 -10.67 -8.18 15.36
CA ALA A 26 -11.68 -8.97 16.05
C ALA A 26 -11.18 -10.39 16.35
N ASP A 27 -10.46 -11.01 15.42
CA ASP A 27 -9.88 -12.34 15.61
C ASP A 27 -8.82 -12.36 16.70
N GLY A 28 -7.98 -11.33 16.76
CA GLY A 28 -6.98 -11.16 17.81
C GLY A 28 -7.56 -10.99 19.21
N ALA A 29 -8.82 -10.56 19.32
CA ALA A 29 -9.52 -10.34 20.58
C ALA A 29 -10.32 -11.57 21.05
N LEU A 30 -10.40 -12.67 20.29
CA LEU A 30 -11.19 -13.84 20.65
C LEU A 30 -10.54 -14.61 21.81
N PRO A 31 -11.27 -14.85 22.91
CA PRO A 31 -10.75 -15.62 24.05
C PRO A 31 -10.55 -17.10 23.69
N GLY A 32 -9.59 -17.74 24.37
CA GLY A 32 -9.35 -19.18 24.23
C GLY A 32 -8.51 -19.62 23.05
N LYS A 33 -7.95 -18.71 22.24
CA LYS A 33 -6.95 -19.05 21.22
C LYS A 33 -5.56 -19.25 21.85
N ALA A 34 -4.81 -20.20 21.30
CA ALA A 34 -3.45 -20.48 21.75
C ALA A 34 -2.51 -19.28 21.52
N LYS A 35 -2.76 -18.48 20.47
CA LYS A 35 -2.03 -17.25 20.20
C LYS A 35 -3.00 -16.17 19.73
N GLN A 36 -2.72 -14.93 20.10
CA GLN A 36 -3.48 -13.75 19.69
C GLN A 36 -2.73 -13.00 18.60
N ALA A 37 -3.45 -12.37 17.69
CA ALA A 37 -2.87 -11.47 16.70
C ALA A 37 -3.02 -10.01 17.15
N LYS A 38 -1.91 -9.26 17.19
CA LYS A 38 -1.87 -7.84 17.54
C LYS A 38 -1.26 -7.04 16.40
N ILE A 39 -2.02 -6.09 15.86
CA ILE A 39 -1.49 -5.13 14.89
C ILE A 39 -0.70 -4.08 15.66
N ILE A 40 0.61 -4.00 15.41
CA ILE A 40 1.49 -3.02 16.04
C ILE A 40 1.70 -1.80 15.14
N ALA A 41 1.83 -0.65 15.76
CA ALA A 41 2.07 0.62 15.08
C ALA A 41 3.56 1.02 15.04
N SER A 42 4.39 0.40 15.87
CA SER A 42 5.83 0.62 15.89
C SER A 42 6.58 -0.60 16.41
N VAL A 43 7.87 -0.68 16.11
CA VAL A 43 8.74 -1.73 16.63
C VAL A 43 8.83 -1.69 18.17
N ALA A 44 8.61 -0.53 18.78
CA ALA A 44 8.59 -0.40 20.25
C ALA A 44 7.42 -1.15 20.91
N GLU A 45 6.40 -1.53 20.15
CA GLU A 45 5.28 -2.35 20.63
C GLU A 45 5.54 -3.86 20.49
N TYR A 46 6.66 -4.24 19.87
CA TYR A 46 7.06 -5.63 19.73
C TYR A 46 7.71 -6.10 21.03
N ASP A 47 7.15 -7.16 21.59
CA ASP A 47 7.71 -7.85 22.76
C ASP A 47 8.26 -9.21 22.30
N PRO A 48 9.58 -9.38 22.25
CA PRO A 48 10.20 -10.64 21.84
C PRO A 48 10.04 -11.74 22.88
N THR A 49 9.57 -11.42 24.09
CA THR A 49 9.37 -12.39 25.18
C THR A 49 7.91 -12.87 25.27
N ASP A 50 6.99 -12.26 24.53
CA ASP A 50 5.59 -12.67 24.46
C ASP A 50 5.37 -13.75 23.39
N ASP A 51 5.52 -15.00 23.79
CA ASP A 51 5.30 -16.16 22.92
C ASP A 51 3.81 -16.39 22.57
N ASN A 52 2.89 -15.67 23.20
CA ASN A 52 1.45 -15.84 23.00
C ASN A 52 0.87 -14.85 21.97
N THR A 53 1.63 -13.85 21.57
CA THR A 53 1.18 -12.82 20.62
C THR A 53 1.93 -12.89 19.31
N ILE A 54 1.18 -12.92 18.20
CA ILE A 54 1.69 -12.72 16.85
C ILE A 54 1.58 -11.23 16.54
N HIS A 55 2.72 -10.55 16.48
CA HIS A 55 2.77 -9.13 16.13
C HIS A 55 2.69 -8.96 14.61
N LEU A 56 1.72 -8.20 14.15
CA LEU A 56 1.45 -7.95 12.74
C LEU A 56 1.81 -6.51 12.38
N VAL A 57 2.61 -6.35 11.33
CA VAL A 57 2.88 -5.06 10.68
C VAL A 57 2.13 -5.03 9.37
N LEU A 58 1.27 -4.05 9.20
CA LEU A 58 0.45 -3.94 7.99
C LEU A 58 1.20 -3.23 6.88
N ASN A 59 1.03 -3.73 5.68
CA ASN A 59 1.39 -3.06 4.44
C ASN A 59 0.25 -3.19 3.44
N MET A 60 0.29 -2.37 2.39
CA MET A 60 -0.68 -2.42 1.30
C MET A 60 0.06 -2.72 0.00
N GLU A 61 -0.25 -3.83 -0.64
CA GLU A 61 0.34 -4.20 -1.92
C GLU A 61 -0.54 -3.74 -3.08
N GLY A 62 -0.08 -2.69 -3.75
CA GLY A 62 -0.72 -2.07 -4.91
C GLY A 62 -1.55 -0.82 -4.59
N GLY A 63 -1.20 0.28 -5.26
CA GLY A 63 -1.92 1.55 -5.14
C GLY A 63 -3.39 1.49 -5.57
N HIS A 64 -3.77 0.47 -6.36
CA HIS A 64 -5.16 0.22 -6.74
C HIS A 64 -6.08 -0.07 -5.53
N ASN A 65 -5.51 -0.49 -4.38
CA ASN A 65 -6.27 -0.66 -3.14
C ASN A 65 -6.74 0.67 -2.52
N LEU A 66 -6.28 1.79 -3.04
CA LEU A 66 -6.81 3.11 -2.69
C LEU A 66 -7.99 3.54 -3.58
N TYR A 67 -8.31 2.80 -4.64
CA TYR A 67 -9.36 3.18 -5.56
C TYR A 67 -10.75 3.11 -4.94
N GLY A 68 -11.59 4.02 -5.37
CA GLY A 68 -13.03 4.01 -5.15
C GLY A 68 -13.74 2.93 -5.98
N PRO A 69 -15.07 2.99 -6.06
CA PRO A 69 -15.86 2.07 -6.88
C PRO A 69 -15.35 2.04 -8.32
N ARG A 70 -15.38 0.87 -8.96
CA ARG A 70 -14.86 0.68 -10.33
C ARG A 70 -15.42 1.66 -11.35
N ASN A 71 -16.63 2.13 -11.16
CA ASN A 71 -17.31 3.05 -12.10
C ASN A 71 -17.06 4.54 -11.80
N THR A 72 -16.57 4.89 -10.61
CA THR A 72 -16.19 6.26 -10.24
C THR A 72 -14.70 6.47 -10.34
N GLY A 73 -13.98 5.44 -10.71
CA GLY A 73 -12.59 5.44 -11.13
C GLY A 73 -11.63 5.84 -10.03
N THR A 74 -10.69 6.41 -10.47
CA THR A 74 -9.42 6.88 -10.02
C THR A 74 -9.51 8.37 -9.73
N ASP A 75 -10.65 8.83 -9.16
CA ASP A 75 -10.76 10.21 -8.73
C ASP A 75 -9.67 10.51 -7.71
N GLN A 76 -8.87 11.51 -8.02
CA GLN A 76 -7.73 11.92 -7.20
C GLN A 76 -8.13 12.21 -5.75
N ASN A 77 -9.28 12.83 -5.53
CA ASN A 77 -9.74 13.18 -4.19
C ASN A 77 -10.08 11.93 -3.38
N THR A 78 -10.68 10.94 -4.02
CA THR A 78 -10.98 9.65 -3.40
C THR A 78 -9.69 8.91 -2.99
N LEU A 79 -8.68 8.87 -3.86
CA LEU A 79 -7.41 8.23 -3.53
C LEU A 79 -6.71 8.94 -2.35
N ILE A 80 -6.68 10.27 -2.37
CA ILE A 80 -6.10 11.07 -1.29
C ILE A 80 -6.87 10.86 0.02
N ALA A 81 -8.20 10.86 -0.02
CA ALA A 81 -9.02 10.64 1.17
C ALA A 81 -8.79 9.25 1.76
N ASN A 82 -8.70 8.23 0.93
CA ASN A 82 -8.43 6.85 1.35
C ASN A 82 -7.02 6.69 1.93
N LEU A 83 -6.00 7.32 1.33
CA LEU A 83 -4.65 7.34 1.89
C LEU A 83 -4.62 8.06 3.24
N ASN A 84 -5.25 9.23 3.34
CA ASN A 84 -5.32 10.02 4.57
C ASN A 84 -6.05 9.28 5.70
N TRP A 85 -6.99 8.39 5.38
CA TRP A 85 -7.60 7.55 6.40
C TRP A 85 -6.57 6.70 7.14
N PHE A 86 -5.61 6.09 6.43
CA PHE A 86 -4.53 5.30 7.04
C PHE A 86 -3.51 6.15 7.82
N LYS A 87 -3.49 7.46 7.61
CA LYS A 87 -2.62 8.40 8.34
C LYS A 87 -3.20 8.89 9.66
N LYS A 88 -4.48 8.65 9.94
CA LYS A 88 -5.13 9.05 11.19
C LYS A 88 -4.59 8.26 12.38
N ALA A 89 -4.61 8.88 13.55
CA ALA A 89 -4.08 8.29 14.78
C ALA A 89 -4.83 7.02 15.21
N ASP A 90 -6.12 6.96 14.98
CA ASP A 90 -7.03 5.87 15.34
C ASP A 90 -7.13 4.77 14.26
N SER A 91 -6.59 5.03 13.09
CA SER A 91 -6.55 4.03 12.01
C SER A 91 -5.41 3.02 12.21
N PRO A 92 -5.54 1.81 11.66
CA PRO A 92 -4.43 0.88 11.61
C PRO A 92 -3.26 1.47 10.83
N ARG A 93 -2.07 1.38 11.39
CA ARG A 93 -0.87 1.91 10.75
C ARG A 93 -0.44 1.00 9.61
N LEU A 94 -0.30 1.56 8.42
CA LEU A 94 0.51 0.97 7.36
C LEU A 94 1.97 1.38 7.56
N LEU A 95 2.88 0.42 7.44
CA LEU A 95 4.30 0.72 7.38
C LEU A 95 4.68 1.30 6.02
N TYR A 96 4.20 0.66 4.96
CA TYR A 96 4.42 1.10 3.58
C TYR A 96 3.26 0.68 2.67
N PHE A 97 3.23 1.26 1.48
CA PHE A 97 2.44 0.72 0.38
C PHE A 97 3.26 0.67 -0.93
N THR A 98 3.01 -0.33 -1.76
CA THR A 98 3.54 -0.39 -3.11
C THR A 98 2.63 0.39 -4.05
N MET A 99 3.19 1.31 -4.86
CA MET A 99 2.37 2.08 -5.81
C MET A 99 1.91 1.22 -6.99
N ALA A 100 2.75 0.30 -7.45
CA ALA A 100 2.46 -0.65 -8.51
C ALA A 100 2.19 -2.04 -7.95
N HIS A 101 1.48 -2.85 -8.71
CA HIS A 101 1.42 -4.31 -8.55
C HIS A 101 1.50 -4.98 -9.92
N LEU A 102 0.67 -5.98 -10.21
CA LEU A 102 0.76 -6.77 -11.45
C LEU A 102 -0.04 -6.19 -12.62
N GLU A 103 -0.73 -5.09 -12.43
CA GLU A 103 -1.60 -4.48 -13.43
C GLU A 103 -1.34 -2.98 -13.59
N ASP A 104 -1.74 -2.44 -14.74
CA ASP A 104 -1.67 -1.01 -15.01
C ASP A 104 -2.53 -0.22 -14.01
N ASN A 105 -1.99 0.87 -13.51
CA ASN A 105 -2.67 1.77 -12.59
C ASN A 105 -2.33 3.23 -12.90
N THR A 106 -3.05 4.16 -12.25
CA THR A 106 -2.90 5.60 -12.51
C THR A 106 -1.74 6.25 -11.78
N LEU A 107 -0.99 5.52 -10.97
CA LEU A 107 0.08 6.08 -10.13
C LEU A 107 1.45 5.94 -10.77
N CYS A 108 1.76 4.75 -11.26
CA CYS A 108 3.02 4.48 -11.95
C CYS A 108 2.93 3.22 -12.80
N THR A 109 3.88 3.09 -13.71
CA THR A 109 4.01 1.87 -14.52
C THR A 109 4.62 0.75 -13.69
N HIS A 110 4.00 -0.42 -13.77
CA HIS A 110 4.50 -1.64 -13.13
C HIS A 110 5.58 -2.32 -13.98
N ALA A 111 6.38 -3.18 -13.35
CA ALA A 111 7.30 -4.07 -14.05
C ALA A 111 6.54 -5.14 -14.84
N SER A 112 7.13 -5.64 -15.92
CA SER A 112 6.61 -6.82 -16.60
C SER A 112 6.43 -7.95 -15.62
N GLY A 113 5.17 -8.30 -15.42
CA GLY A 113 4.79 -9.36 -14.50
C GLY A 113 4.87 -10.75 -15.15
N ILE A 114 4.05 -11.65 -14.66
CA ILE A 114 3.99 -13.05 -15.13
C ILE A 114 3.43 -13.07 -16.54
N LYS A 115 4.21 -13.55 -17.52
CA LYS A 115 3.83 -13.66 -18.94
C LYS A 115 2.55 -14.47 -19.22
N ILE A 116 2.07 -15.21 -18.22
CA ILE A 116 0.87 -16.05 -18.30
C ILE A 116 -0.41 -15.21 -18.50
N PHE A 117 -0.41 -13.97 -18.05
CA PHE A 117 -1.56 -13.09 -18.19
C PHE A 117 -1.41 -12.24 -19.47
N GLY A 118 -1.75 -12.79 -20.63
CA GLY A 118 -1.66 -12.12 -21.93
C GLY A 118 -2.63 -10.92 -22.13
N LYS A 119 -3.22 -10.38 -21.08
CA LYS A 119 -4.10 -9.22 -21.16
C LYS A 119 -3.28 -7.93 -21.18
N LYS A 120 -3.69 -6.95 -22.00
CA LYS A 120 -3.02 -5.64 -22.12
C LYS A 120 -2.83 -4.93 -20.78
N SER A 121 -3.75 -5.10 -19.81
CA SER A 121 -3.66 -4.51 -18.47
C SER A 121 -2.46 -4.98 -17.64
N PHE A 122 -1.88 -6.13 -17.98
CA PHE A 122 -0.68 -6.67 -17.34
C PHE A 122 0.62 -6.31 -18.06
N LEU A 123 0.53 -5.59 -19.18
CA LEU A 123 1.71 -5.13 -19.90
C LEU A 123 2.07 -3.72 -19.44
N PRO A 124 3.35 -3.45 -19.15
CA PRO A 124 3.81 -2.11 -18.81
C PRO A 124 3.45 -1.12 -19.91
N GLN A 125 2.88 0.02 -19.55
CA GLN A 125 2.46 1.04 -20.53
C GLN A 125 3.58 2.03 -20.91
N GLY A 126 4.81 1.82 -20.42
CA GLY A 126 5.97 2.68 -20.73
C GLY A 126 5.92 4.07 -20.11
N ARG A 127 4.95 4.32 -19.24
CA ARG A 127 4.87 5.56 -18.46
C ARG A 127 5.63 5.37 -17.17
N SER A 128 6.29 6.40 -16.69
CA SER A 128 6.93 6.38 -15.38
C SER A 128 5.91 6.68 -14.25
N ILE A 129 6.34 7.32 -13.17
CA ILE A 129 5.45 7.81 -12.13
C ILE A 129 4.64 8.98 -12.67
N THR A 130 3.34 8.96 -12.43
CA THR A 130 2.45 10.05 -12.84
C THR A 130 2.50 11.20 -11.83
N PRO A 131 2.02 12.42 -12.22
CA PRO A 131 1.87 13.51 -11.25
C PRO A 131 1.03 13.11 -10.02
N LEU A 132 0.00 12.30 -10.21
CA LEU A 132 -0.81 11.77 -9.11
C LEU A 132 -0.01 10.81 -8.21
N GLY A 133 0.83 9.96 -8.81
CA GLY A 133 1.73 9.08 -8.08
C GLY A 133 2.69 9.85 -7.17
N TYR A 134 3.33 10.89 -7.69
CA TYR A 134 4.18 11.77 -6.88
C TYR A 134 3.39 12.46 -5.77
N ARG A 135 2.19 12.96 -6.08
CA ARG A 135 1.34 13.62 -5.07
C ARG A 135 0.96 12.68 -3.94
N LEU A 136 0.61 11.44 -4.24
CA LEU A 136 0.32 10.43 -3.20
C LEU A 136 1.57 10.05 -2.39
N ALA A 137 2.74 9.95 -3.04
CA ALA A 137 3.99 9.72 -2.33
C ALA A 137 4.31 10.86 -1.35
N GLU A 138 4.15 12.12 -1.77
CA GLU A 138 4.31 13.29 -0.90
C GLU A 138 3.39 13.22 0.32
N ILE A 139 2.10 12.95 0.10
CA ILE A 139 1.11 12.84 1.18
C ILE A 139 1.45 11.68 2.12
N ALA A 140 1.80 10.51 1.58
CA ALA A 140 2.15 9.34 2.37
C ALA A 140 3.35 9.60 3.28
N MET A 141 4.41 10.16 2.72
CA MET A 141 5.70 10.34 3.40
C MET A 141 5.80 11.63 4.23
N ALA A 142 4.84 12.56 4.09
CA ALA A 142 4.81 13.78 4.89
C ALA A 142 4.66 13.49 6.38
N ASP A 143 5.25 14.34 7.21
CA ASP A 143 5.18 14.24 8.68
C ASP A 143 3.81 14.60 9.27
N THR A 144 2.88 15.05 8.44
CA THR A 144 1.49 15.28 8.86
C THR A 144 0.77 13.97 9.11
N GLY A 145 0.43 13.66 10.35
CA GLY A 145 -0.11 12.38 10.76
C GLY A 145 0.97 11.29 10.77
N ARG A 146 0.56 10.05 10.50
CA ARG A 146 1.49 8.91 10.44
C ARG A 146 2.17 8.85 9.08
N LYS A 147 3.49 8.72 9.07
CA LYS A 147 4.26 8.50 7.86
C LYS A 147 4.03 7.09 7.33
N ILE A 148 3.84 6.97 6.01
CA ILE A 148 3.72 5.71 5.29
C ILE A 148 4.80 5.73 4.22
N PHE A 149 5.71 4.75 4.25
CA PHE A 149 6.79 4.67 3.27
C PHE A 149 6.30 4.15 1.92
N ILE A 150 7.04 4.48 0.87
CA ILE A 150 6.79 3.95 -0.46
C ILE A 150 7.71 2.75 -0.69
N ASP A 151 7.11 1.64 -1.07
CA ASP A 151 7.83 0.47 -1.52
C ASP A 151 7.91 0.48 -3.05
N THR A 152 9.11 0.40 -3.58
CA THR A 152 9.39 0.43 -5.02
C THR A 152 9.20 -0.93 -5.69
N ARG A 153 8.79 -1.93 -4.94
CA ARG A 153 8.46 -3.25 -5.50
C ARG A 153 7.39 -3.13 -6.59
N HIS A 154 7.48 -3.97 -7.59
CA HIS A 154 6.60 -3.98 -8.76
C HIS A 154 6.63 -2.75 -9.67
N MET A 155 7.34 -1.70 -9.33
CA MET A 155 7.56 -0.58 -10.25
C MET A 155 8.41 -1.04 -11.45
N SER A 156 8.12 -0.52 -12.65
CA SER A 156 9.03 -0.64 -13.79
C SER A 156 10.39 -0.04 -13.45
N LEU A 157 11.41 -0.38 -14.23
CA LEU A 157 12.74 0.20 -14.04
C LEU A 157 12.69 1.73 -14.14
N GLU A 158 11.98 2.26 -15.12
CA GLU A 158 11.80 3.71 -15.31
C GLU A 158 11.12 4.36 -14.11
N SER A 159 10.01 3.78 -13.64
CA SER A 159 9.29 4.28 -12.46
C SER A 159 10.19 4.29 -11.22
N ARG A 160 10.96 3.24 -11.03
CA ARG A 160 11.89 3.11 -9.90
C ARG A 160 13.01 4.14 -9.97
N MET A 161 13.63 4.29 -11.14
CA MET A 161 14.68 5.29 -11.36
C MET A 161 14.16 6.71 -11.14
N ASP A 162 12.97 7.02 -11.62
CA ASP A 162 12.38 8.35 -11.46
C ASP A 162 11.98 8.62 -10.01
N PHE A 163 11.50 7.62 -9.28
CA PHE A 163 11.26 7.74 -7.85
C PHE A 163 12.56 8.07 -7.10
N HIS A 164 13.63 7.33 -7.38
CA HIS A 164 14.95 7.60 -6.77
C HIS A 164 15.48 9.00 -7.12
N ARG A 165 15.34 9.44 -8.38
CA ARG A 165 15.73 10.79 -8.78
C ARG A 165 14.94 11.85 -8.05
N TRP A 166 13.62 11.64 -7.90
CA TRP A 166 12.73 12.55 -7.18
C TRP A 166 13.10 12.64 -5.69
N MET A 167 13.32 11.50 -5.03
CA MET A 167 13.76 11.45 -3.64
C MET A 167 15.09 12.19 -3.42
N ASN A 168 16.03 12.04 -4.33
CA ASN A 168 17.39 12.58 -4.20
C ASN A 168 17.58 14.00 -4.74
N LYS A 169 16.53 14.68 -5.18
CA LYS A 169 16.64 16.10 -5.57
C LYS A 169 17.16 16.91 -4.39
N PRO A 170 18.06 17.90 -4.60
CA PRO A 170 18.57 18.74 -3.51
C PRO A 170 17.49 19.43 -2.69
N THR A 171 16.37 19.76 -3.35
CA THR A 171 15.19 20.42 -2.75
C THR A 171 14.14 19.44 -2.19
N SER A 172 14.38 18.13 -2.27
CA SER A 172 13.43 17.14 -1.78
C SER A 172 13.39 17.10 -0.26
N ALA A 173 12.21 17.24 0.30
CA ALA A 173 11.96 17.05 1.73
C ALA A 173 12.20 15.58 2.17
N PHE A 174 12.27 14.66 1.21
CA PHE A 174 12.35 13.20 1.46
C PHE A 174 13.74 12.61 1.19
N LYS A 175 14.73 13.45 0.95
CA LYS A 175 16.10 13.03 0.56
C LYS A 175 16.74 12.02 1.53
N ASN A 176 16.43 12.13 2.82
CA ASN A 176 16.98 11.29 3.87
C ASN A 176 16.02 10.17 4.32
N GLU A 177 14.87 10.06 3.68
CA GLU A 177 13.92 9.01 4.01
C GLU A 177 14.34 7.67 3.39
N PRO A 178 14.07 6.55 4.08
CA PRO A 178 14.38 5.24 3.54
C PRO A 178 13.54 4.93 2.30
N VAL A 179 14.16 4.29 1.34
CA VAL A 179 13.47 3.68 0.19
C VAL A 179 13.36 2.19 0.45
N LEU A 180 12.14 1.67 0.36
CA LEU A 180 11.87 0.27 0.60
C LEU A 180 11.81 -0.52 -0.72
N CYS A 181 12.27 -1.76 -0.65
CA CYS A 181 12.04 -2.80 -1.64
C CYS A 181 11.78 -4.10 -0.87
N SER A 182 10.53 -4.33 -0.52
CA SER A 182 10.13 -5.34 0.48
C SER A 182 10.44 -6.77 0.07
N HIS A 183 10.31 -7.10 -1.20
CA HIS A 183 10.64 -8.40 -1.76
C HIS A 183 11.14 -8.23 -3.19
N ALA A 184 12.37 -8.57 -3.42
CA ALA A 184 12.98 -8.63 -4.74
C ALA A 184 13.18 -10.10 -5.11
N GLY A 185 12.70 -10.49 -6.29
CA GLY A 185 13.16 -11.75 -6.90
C GLY A 185 14.64 -11.60 -7.22
N VAL A 186 15.42 -12.60 -6.87
CA VAL A 186 16.83 -12.74 -7.27
C VAL A 186 16.84 -13.29 -8.68
#